data_8fb1d186284e455cc16c76ae44159f73
#
_entry.id   8fb1d186284e455cc16c76ae44159f73
#
_cell.length_a   1.000
_cell.length_b   1.000
_cell.length_c   1.000
_cell.angle_alpha   90.00
_cell.angle_beta   90.00
_cell.angle_gamma   90.00
#
_symmetry.space_group_name_H-M   'P 1'
#
loop_
_entity.id
_entity.type
_entity.pdbx_description
1 polymer ?
#
loop_
_entity_poly.entity_id
_entity_poly.type
_entity_poly.pdbx_seq_one_letter_code
_entity_poly.pdbx_strand_id
1 'polypeptide(L)'
;MKSERVYALTIVGGRGERLKPLTNQIPKPMVKINGIPIIEHQINWMKSQGITDVIFLCGYLGEKIQDHFGDGSKFGIRTKYYFEKSPLGRGGAIKKGMDFVPDNTNLLVTNGDIITNQEIQPIINSHI
;
A
#
# COMPACT_ATOMS: atom_id res chain seq x y z
N MET A 1 22.85 0.59 -15.61
CA MET A 1 21.99 -0.58 -15.45
C MET A 1 20.65 -0.15 -14.89
N LYS A 2 19.55 -0.56 -15.55
CA LYS A 2 18.22 -0.29 -15.04
C LYS A 2 18.01 -1.02 -13.71
N SER A 3 17.52 -0.32 -12.71
CA SER A 3 17.16 -0.97 -11.45
C SER A 3 15.96 -1.89 -11.67
N GLU A 4 16.06 -3.13 -11.24
CA GLU A 4 14.91 -4.06 -11.25
C GLU A 4 14.04 -3.89 -10.01
N ARG A 5 14.40 -2.97 -9.13
CA ARG A 5 13.69 -2.70 -7.89
C ARG A 5 12.32 -2.11 -8.20
N VAL A 6 11.31 -2.60 -7.50
CA VAL A 6 9.93 -2.12 -7.63
C VAL A 6 9.48 -1.57 -6.28
N TYR A 7 8.95 -0.35 -6.30
CA TYR A 7 8.31 0.24 -5.14
C TYR A 7 6.80 0.05 -5.27
N ALA A 8 6.14 -0.25 -4.17
CA ALA A 8 4.68 -0.28 -4.13
C ALA A 8 4.15 1.04 -3.56
N LEU A 9 3.16 1.60 -4.22
CA LEU A 9 2.43 2.76 -3.77
C LEU A 9 1.01 2.29 -3.47
N THR A 10 0.66 2.22 -2.20
CA THR A 10 -0.59 1.62 -1.75
C THR A 10 -1.54 2.69 -1.24
N ILE A 11 -2.71 2.80 -1.86
CA ILE A 11 -3.72 3.79 -1.52
C ILE A 11 -4.60 3.20 -0.42
N VAL A 12 -4.58 3.83 0.76
CA VAL A 12 -5.29 3.33 1.95
C VAL A 12 -6.22 4.38 2.55
N GLY A 13 -6.57 5.42 1.80
CA GLY A 13 -7.29 6.58 2.30
C GLY A 13 -8.82 6.51 2.30
N GLY A 14 -9.43 5.43 1.81
CA GLY A 14 -10.88 5.33 1.73
C GLY A 14 -11.56 5.14 3.08
N ARG A 15 -12.80 5.66 3.22
CA ARG A 15 -13.56 5.57 4.47
C ARG A 15 -14.24 4.22 4.71
N GLY A 16 -14.40 3.39 3.65
CA GLY A 16 -15.03 2.09 3.78
C GLY A 16 -16.49 2.15 4.22
N GLU A 17 -17.25 3.10 3.67
CA GLU A 17 -18.65 3.35 4.06
C GLU A 17 -19.53 2.10 3.99
N ARG A 18 -19.26 1.22 3.01
CA ARG A 18 -20.03 -0.01 2.81
C ARG A 18 -19.85 -1.04 3.91
N LEU A 19 -18.77 -0.92 4.71
CA LEU A 19 -18.42 -1.86 5.76
C LEU A 19 -18.79 -1.36 7.16
N LYS A 20 -19.46 -0.21 7.27
CA LYS A 20 -19.89 0.28 8.58
C LYS A 20 -20.81 -0.76 9.25
N PRO A 21 -20.72 -0.95 10.58
CA PRO A 21 -19.93 -0.15 11.54
C PRO A 21 -18.46 -0.60 11.69
N LEU A 22 -17.98 -1.61 10.97
CA LEU A 22 -16.60 -2.11 11.11
C LEU A 22 -15.57 -1.01 10.90
N THR A 23 -15.83 -0.09 9.97
CA THR A 23 -14.89 0.99 9.62
C THR A 23 -15.06 2.26 10.43
N ASN A 24 -15.88 2.25 11.50
CA ASN A 24 -16.00 3.43 12.36
C ASN A 24 -14.74 3.71 13.19
N GLN A 25 -13.96 2.68 13.51
CA GLN A 25 -12.78 2.79 14.35
C GLN A 25 -11.50 2.34 13.65
N ILE A 26 -11.63 1.61 12.53
CA ILE A 26 -10.48 1.14 11.76
C ILE A 26 -10.69 1.46 10.28
N PRO A 27 -9.62 1.74 9.51
CA PRO A 27 -9.78 1.93 8.08
C PRO A 27 -10.06 0.58 7.40
N LYS A 28 -10.69 0.62 6.22
CA LYS A 28 -11.06 -0.58 5.48
C LYS A 28 -9.89 -1.56 5.29
N PRO A 29 -8.67 -1.12 4.94
CA PRO A 29 -7.55 -2.06 4.79
C PRO A 29 -7.17 -2.81 6.07
N MET A 30 -7.58 -2.32 7.24
CA MET A 30 -7.31 -2.97 8.53
C MET A 30 -8.41 -3.94 8.95
N VAL A 31 -9.50 -4.05 8.21
CA VAL A 31 -10.53 -5.06 8.45
C VAL A 31 -9.90 -6.44 8.26
N LYS A 32 -10.14 -7.34 9.21
CA LYS A 32 -9.49 -8.65 9.21
C LYS A 32 -10.24 -9.67 8.37
N ILE A 33 -9.50 -10.48 7.63
CA ILE A 33 -9.97 -11.67 6.94
C ILE A 33 -9.12 -12.83 7.45
N ASN A 34 -9.76 -13.85 7.99
CA ASN A 34 -9.08 -14.97 8.64
C ASN A 34 -8.12 -14.50 9.73
N GLY A 35 -8.53 -13.50 10.52
CA GLY A 35 -7.77 -12.97 11.63
C GLY A 35 -6.61 -12.04 11.26
N ILE A 36 -6.42 -11.74 9.98
CA ILE A 36 -5.32 -10.92 9.48
C ILE A 36 -5.88 -9.74 8.70
N PRO A 37 -5.40 -8.49 8.95
CA PRO A 37 -5.86 -7.34 8.17
C PRO A 37 -5.68 -7.52 6.66
N ILE A 38 -6.63 -7.02 5.89
CA ILE A 38 -6.57 -7.07 4.42
C ILE A 38 -5.22 -6.55 3.91
N ILE A 39 -4.77 -5.42 4.45
CA ILE A 39 -3.51 -4.82 4.02
C ILE A 39 -2.30 -5.74 4.29
N GLU A 40 -2.34 -6.50 5.37
CA GLU A 40 -1.25 -7.44 5.68
C GLU A 40 -1.24 -8.60 4.69
N HIS A 41 -2.39 -9.10 4.25
CA HIS A 41 -2.47 -10.09 3.17
C HIS A 41 -1.82 -9.55 1.91
N GLN A 42 -2.10 -8.29 1.56
CA GLN A 42 -1.52 -7.64 0.39
C GLN A 42 0.00 -7.50 0.52
N ILE A 43 0.49 -7.10 1.69
CA ILE A 43 1.92 -6.97 1.94
C ILE A 43 2.62 -8.33 1.82
N ASN A 44 2.02 -9.39 2.35
CA ASN A 44 2.58 -10.74 2.23
C ASN A 44 2.67 -11.17 0.77
N TRP A 45 1.64 -10.85 -0.02
CA TRP A 45 1.67 -11.10 -1.46
C TRP A 45 2.80 -10.32 -2.15
N MET A 46 2.95 -9.02 -1.84
CA MET A 46 4.02 -8.19 -2.41
C MET A 46 5.39 -8.77 -2.09
N LYS A 47 5.62 -9.19 -0.85
CA LYS A 47 6.88 -9.81 -0.43
C LYS A 47 7.17 -11.07 -1.22
N SER A 48 6.15 -11.91 -1.45
CA SER A 48 6.30 -13.12 -2.25
C SER A 48 6.73 -12.83 -3.67
N GLN A 49 6.44 -11.62 -4.16
CA GLN A 49 6.80 -11.14 -5.49
C GLN A 49 8.09 -10.32 -5.51
N GLY A 50 8.80 -10.27 -4.37
CA GLY A 50 10.06 -9.54 -4.26
C GLY A 50 9.95 -8.05 -4.01
N ILE A 51 8.76 -7.54 -3.69
CA ILE A 51 8.54 -6.12 -3.40
C ILE A 51 8.64 -5.91 -1.90
N THR A 52 9.59 -5.10 -1.46
CA THR A 52 9.86 -4.83 -0.05
C THR A 52 9.86 -3.34 0.31
N ASP A 53 9.68 -2.44 -0.66
CA ASP A 53 9.57 -1.01 -0.41
C ASP A 53 8.13 -0.59 -0.65
N VAL A 54 7.46 -0.12 0.40
CA VAL A 54 6.03 0.20 0.35
C VAL A 54 5.79 1.60 0.87
N ILE A 55 5.09 2.40 0.07
CA ILE A 55 4.67 3.75 0.44
C ILE A 55 3.16 3.70 0.63
N PHE A 56 2.69 4.06 1.82
CA PHE A 56 1.27 4.12 2.12
C PHE A 56 0.76 5.55 1.94
N LEU A 57 -0.24 5.71 1.08
CA LEU A 57 -0.94 6.98 0.93
C LEU A 57 -2.15 6.95 1.87
N CYS A 58 -2.00 7.61 3.01
CA CYS A 58 -2.93 7.50 4.12
C CYS A 58 -3.96 8.63 4.13
N GLY A 59 -5.15 8.32 4.58
CA GLY A 59 -6.23 9.26 4.80
C GLY A 59 -6.98 8.88 6.07
N TYR A 60 -8.25 8.52 5.94
CA TYR A 60 -9.12 8.16 7.06
C TYR A 60 -8.49 7.08 7.93
N LEU A 61 -8.26 7.41 9.20
CA LEU A 61 -7.65 6.52 10.21
C LEU A 61 -6.31 5.91 9.79
N GLY A 62 -5.55 6.62 8.96
CA GLY A 62 -4.25 6.15 8.45
C GLY A 62 -3.24 5.88 9.53
N GLU A 63 -3.33 6.54 10.69
CA GLU A 63 -2.45 6.28 11.83
C GLU A 63 -2.56 4.85 12.34
N LYS A 64 -3.71 4.18 12.13
CA LYS A 64 -3.86 2.76 12.49
C LYS A 64 -2.95 1.87 11.65
N ILE A 65 -2.76 2.22 10.39
CA ILE A 65 -1.87 1.50 9.50
C ILE A 65 -0.42 1.73 9.90
N GLN A 66 -0.06 2.98 10.20
CA GLN A 66 1.27 3.32 10.66
C GLN A 66 1.61 2.62 11.98
N ASP A 67 0.66 2.58 12.92
CA ASP A 67 0.84 1.87 14.19
C ASP A 67 1.06 0.38 13.99
N HIS A 68 0.37 -0.22 13.01
CA HIS A 68 0.47 -1.65 12.73
C HIS A 68 1.81 -2.04 12.10
N PHE A 69 2.27 -1.28 11.11
CA PHE A 69 3.49 -1.63 10.36
C PHE A 69 4.75 -0.95 10.88
N GLY A 70 4.63 0.25 11.48
CA GLY A 70 5.79 1.02 11.93
C GLY A 70 6.76 1.27 10.77
N ASP A 71 8.04 0.95 10.97
CA ASP A 71 9.05 1.06 9.92
C ASP A 71 9.07 -0.15 8.97
N GLY A 72 8.20 -1.12 9.21
CA GLY A 72 8.06 -2.30 8.37
C GLY A 72 8.99 -3.46 8.72
N SER A 73 9.94 -3.26 9.63
CA SER A 73 10.97 -4.27 9.91
C SER A 73 10.40 -5.60 10.41
N LYS A 74 9.34 -5.56 11.21
CA LYS A 74 8.66 -6.77 11.71
C LYS A 74 8.02 -7.59 10.59
N PHE A 75 7.72 -6.96 9.47
CA PHE A 75 7.07 -7.60 8.33
C PHE A 75 8.03 -7.84 7.18
N GLY A 76 9.31 -7.52 7.36
CA GLY A 76 10.32 -7.71 6.31
C GLY A 76 10.21 -6.73 5.17
N ILE A 77 9.68 -5.54 5.40
CA ILE A 77 9.54 -4.49 4.40
C ILE A 77 10.10 -3.17 4.94
N ARG A 78 10.22 -2.19 4.06
CA ARG A 78 10.55 -0.81 4.41
C ARG A 78 9.34 0.04 4.06
N THR A 79 8.85 0.83 5.01
CA THR A 79 7.62 1.61 4.85
C THR A 79 7.89 3.09 4.88
N LYS A 80 7.09 3.84 4.12
CA LYS A 80 6.96 5.29 4.21
C LYS A 80 5.47 5.63 4.18
N TYR A 81 5.13 6.77 4.79
CA TYR A 81 3.74 7.17 4.94
C TYR A 81 3.57 8.60 4.46
N TYR A 82 2.55 8.85 3.65
CA TYR A 82 2.11 10.18 3.31
C TYR A 82 0.67 10.34 3.79
N PHE A 83 0.43 11.34 4.63
CA PHE A 83 -0.89 11.63 5.16
C PHE A 83 -1.50 12.81 4.42
N GLU A 84 -2.66 12.58 3.78
CA GLU A 84 -3.37 13.65 3.09
C GLU A 84 -3.92 14.66 4.09
N LYS A 85 -3.65 15.94 3.86
CA LYS A 85 -4.22 17.03 4.66
C LYS A 85 -5.62 17.39 4.19
N SER A 86 -5.90 17.12 2.93
CA SER A 86 -7.23 17.31 2.33
C SER A 86 -7.36 16.30 1.21
N PRO A 87 -8.59 15.90 0.84
CA PRO A 87 -8.77 14.93 -0.24
C PRO A 87 -8.17 15.43 -1.55
N LEU A 88 -7.18 14.70 -2.07
CA LEU A 88 -6.51 15.00 -3.34
C LEU A 88 -7.04 14.18 -4.50
N GLY A 89 -7.89 13.18 -4.22
CA GLY A 89 -8.25 12.19 -5.19
C GLY A 89 -7.09 11.24 -5.48
N ARG A 90 -7.34 10.18 -6.26
CA ARG A 90 -6.31 9.17 -6.56
C ARG A 90 -5.13 9.75 -7.29
N GLY A 91 -5.37 10.56 -8.32
CA GLY A 91 -4.28 11.13 -9.12
C GLY A 91 -3.37 12.04 -8.31
N GLY A 92 -3.96 12.89 -7.46
CA GLY A 92 -3.20 13.79 -6.59
C GLY A 92 -2.40 13.03 -5.54
N ALA A 93 -2.99 11.98 -4.94
CA ALA A 93 -2.33 11.14 -3.96
C ALA A 93 -1.13 10.42 -4.58
N ILE A 94 -1.30 9.83 -5.76
CA ILE A 94 -0.23 9.14 -6.49
C ILE A 94 0.90 10.11 -6.79
N LYS A 95 0.59 11.29 -7.27
CA LYS A 95 1.59 12.32 -7.59
C LYS A 95 2.43 12.67 -6.37
N LYS A 96 1.80 12.85 -5.21
CA LYS A 96 2.50 13.13 -3.96
C LYS A 96 3.35 11.94 -3.50
N GLY A 97 2.81 10.73 -3.62
CA GLY A 97 3.53 9.51 -3.26
C GLY A 97 4.77 9.28 -4.09
N MET A 98 4.75 9.70 -5.34
CA MET A 98 5.92 9.58 -6.23
C MET A 98 7.14 10.36 -5.73
N ASP A 99 6.94 11.38 -4.90
CA ASP A 99 8.05 12.13 -4.29
C ASP A 99 8.93 11.23 -3.39
N PHE A 100 8.40 10.10 -2.93
CA PHE A 100 9.13 9.15 -2.09
C PHE A 100 9.83 8.05 -2.88
N VAL A 101 9.67 8.04 -4.21
CA VAL A 101 10.20 6.97 -5.06
C VAL A 101 11.45 7.50 -5.79
N PRO A 102 12.58 6.76 -5.74
CA PRO A 102 13.76 7.17 -6.49
C PRO A 102 13.50 7.20 -8.01
N ASP A 103 14.22 8.09 -8.71
CA ASP A 103 14.13 8.17 -10.16
C ASP A 103 14.50 6.83 -10.80
N ASN A 104 13.92 6.56 -11.96
CA ASN A 104 14.18 5.34 -12.74
C ASN A 104 13.85 4.04 -12.00
N THR A 105 12.86 4.10 -11.10
CA THR A 105 12.36 2.95 -10.36
C THR A 105 10.97 2.58 -10.87
N ASN A 106 10.71 1.29 -11.01
CA ASN A 106 9.37 0.82 -11.36
C ASN A 106 8.42 1.00 -10.17
N LEU A 107 7.19 1.39 -10.44
CA LEU A 107 6.20 1.69 -9.43
C LEU A 107 4.95 0.82 -9.66
N LEU A 108 4.57 0.06 -8.63
CA LEU A 108 3.31 -0.67 -8.61
C LEU A 108 2.31 0.13 -7.76
N VAL A 109 1.20 0.53 -8.36
CA VAL A 109 0.15 1.26 -7.66
C VAL A 109 -1.01 0.31 -7.37
N THR A 110 -1.41 0.22 -6.11
CA THR A 110 -2.52 -0.64 -5.69
C THR A 110 -3.46 0.08 -4.73
N ASN A 111 -4.68 -0.44 -4.60
CA ASN A 111 -5.57 -0.11 -3.49
C ASN A 111 -5.32 -1.09 -2.34
N GLY A 112 -5.28 -0.57 -1.11
CA GLY A 112 -4.94 -1.36 0.08
C GLY A 112 -6.00 -2.36 0.53
N ASP A 113 -7.13 -2.45 -0.19
CA ASP A 113 -8.22 -3.36 0.13
C ASP A 113 -8.32 -4.54 -0.87
N ILE A 114 -7.27 -4.79 -1.64
CA ILE A 114 -7.23 -5.85 -2.64
C ILE A 114 -6.43 -7.03 -2.12
N ILE A 115 -7.00 -8.23 -2.24
CA ILE A 115 -6.30 -9.48 -1.98
C ILE A 115 -6.16 -10.21 -3.31
N THR A 116 -4.93 -10.62 -3.64
CA THR A 116 -4.64 -11.32 -4.89
C THR A 116 -3.45 -12.25 -4.70
N ASN A 117 -3.35 -13.25 -5.55
CA ASN A 117 -2.16 -14.11 -5.66
C ASN A 117 -1.56 -14.05 -7.06
N GLN A 118 -1.93 -13.03 -7.82
CA GLN A 118 -1.40 -12.87 -9.18
C GLN A 118 0.11 -12.66 -9.16
N GLU A 119 0.81 -13.29 -10.10
CA GLU A 119 2.23 -13.08 -10.30
C GLU A 119 2.47 -11.69 -10.91
N ILE A 120 3.42 -10.94 -10.32
CA ILE A 120 3.75 -9.59 -10.78
C ILE A 120 4.82 -9.60 -11.87
N GLN A 121 5.74 -10.57 -11.84
CA GLN A 121 6.89 -10.55 -12.73
C GLN A 121 6.53 -10.46 -14.22
N PRO A 122 5.51 -11.20 -14.74
CA PRO A 122 5.10 -11.03 -16.12
C PRO A 122 4.60 -9.60 -16.44
N ILE A 123 3.93 -8.95 -15.47
CA ILE A 123 3.46 -7.58 -15.64
C ILE A 123 4.65 -6.61 -15.72
N ILE A 124 5.63 -6.77 -14.85
CA ILE A 124 6.84 -5.96 -14.85
C ILE A 124 7.59 -6.14 -16.16
N ASN A 125 7.74 -7.38 -16.62
CA ASN A 125 8.45 -7.67 -17.87
C ASN A 125 7.77 -7.00 -19.07
N SER A 126 6.44 -6.96 -19.09
CA SER A 126 5.70 -6.26 -20.15
C SER A 126 5.87 -4.74 -20.07
N HIS A 127 6.03 -4.20 -18.88
CA HIS A 127 6.19 -2.76 -18.66
C HIS A 127 7.58 -2.27 -19.08
N ILE A 128 8.59 -3.09 -18.82
CA ILE A 128 9.99 -2.76 -19.12
C ILE A 128 10.29 -3.00 -20.60
#